data_2f19026f124cb17219fdaa2c77cfe329
#
_entry.id   2f19026f124cb17219fdaa2c77cfe329
#
_cell.length_a   1.000
_cell.length_b   1.000
_cell.length_c   1.000
_cell.angle_alpha   90.00
_cell.angle_beta   90.00
_cell.angle_gamma   90.00
#
_symmetry.space_group_name_H-M   'P 1'
#
loop_
_entity.id
_entity.type
_entity.pdbx_description
1 polymer ?
#
loop_
_entity_poly.entity_id
_entity_poly.type
_entity_poly.pdbx_seq_one_letter_code
_entity_poly.pdbx_strand_id
1 'polypeptide(L)'
;MNTIARLWIFTFVCLPAVGQVTPAASNPSPSSAVAEVDGRTLTSIDLEQRKSGSLLQARYQYYTSQRKALDQLVDEELLALAAERQHLTAEELLEKKVYKDIKDPTEDQLQVYYEGMESNEPYPAVRDRVLEHIRELRRDKARAAYIKELRSQARLRILLSPPVAGLNLENAFVKGSKDASVQLVEFADYECPYCQQVNPLIQKLQEEYGDKLSFAYKDFPLPMHHRSQKAAEAARCAGEQGKYWEYHDVLYYSRMLDINDLKKHAQVLKLDENRFAKCLDEGKEAEAVKKDLEEGKKMGLPGTPSFFVNGHYFHGSVDYSTLKEMVDQQLPARPSPQAVAQAASTK
;
A
#
# COMPACT_ATOMS: atom_id res chain seq x y z
N MET A 1 83.31 16.79 25.35
CA MET A 1 82.35 15.65 25.47
C MET A 1 80.98 16.25 25.41
N ASN A 2 80.38 16.30 24.19
CA ASN A 2 79.05 16.93 23.98
C ASN A 2 78.04 15.84 23.74
N THR A 3 77.07 15.76 24.66
CA THR A 3 75.92 14.86 24.54
C THR A 3 74.74 15.65 23.96
N ILE A 4 74.33 15.33 22.72
CA ILE A 4 73.20 15.93 22.03
C ILE A 4 71.96 15.12 22.40
N ALA A 5 71.02 15.74 23.15
CA ALA A 5 69.71 15.20 23.46
C ALA A 5 68.75 15.38 22.24
N ARG A 6 68.29 14.29 21.66
CA ARG A 6 67.27 14.29 20.59
C ARG A 6 65.89 14.36 21.22
N LEU A 7 65.22 15.48 20.99
CA LEU A 7 63.82 15.67 21.36
C LEU A 7 62.90 14.99 20.35
N TRP A 8 62.16 13.94 20.75
CA TRP A 8 61.10 13.30 19.96
C TRP A 8 59.79 14.05 20.18
N ILE A 9 59.30 14.71 19.13
CA ILE A 9 57.97 15.33 19.15
C ILE A 9 57.00 14.23 18.69
N PHE A 10 56.17 13.73 19.63
CA PHE A 10 55.02 12.87 19.30
C PHE A 10 53.88 13.76 18.84
N THR A 11 53.56 13.77 17.55
CA THR A 11 52.34 14.34 17.03
C THR A 11 51.18 13.35 17.27
N PHE A 12 50.31 13.70 18.19
CA PHE A 12 49.05 12.99 18.41
C PHE A 12 48.11 13.31 17.25
N VAL A 13 47.94 12.38 16.34
CA VAL A 13 46.88 12.44 15.31
C VAL A 13 45.59 11.99 15.97
N CYS A 14 44.72 12.95 16.27
CA CYS A 14 43.36 12.69 16.74
C CYS A 14 42.52 12.21 15.52
N LEU A 15 42.33 10.91 15.38
CA LEU A 15 41.35 10.33 14.43
C LEU A 15 39.93 10.58 14.99
N PRO A 16 38.98 11.10 14.18
CA PRO A 16 37.61 11.18 14.62
C PRO A 16 37.06 9.74 14.80
N ALA A 17 36.52 9.46 15.99
CA ALA A 17 35.80 8.23 16.25
C ALA A 17 34.55 8.19 15.34
N VAL A 18 34.62 7.42 14.29
CA VAL A 18 33.44 7.04 13.50
C VAL A 18 32.58 6.18 14.44
N GLY A 19 31.45 6.76 14.90
CA GLY A 19 30.50 6.04 15.71
C GLY A 19 30.05 4.77 14.99
N GLN A 20 30.42 3.62 15.53
CA GLN A 20 29.90 2.33 15.06
C GLN A 20 28.39 2.32 15.31
N VAL A 21 27.63 2.40 14.23
CA VAL A 21 26.19 2.09 14.27
C VAL A 21 26.10 0.59 14.62
N THR A 22 25.77 0.30 15.87
CA THR A 22 25.48 -1.07 16.29
C THR A 22 24.32 -1.59 15.41
N PRO A 23 24.47 -2.78 14.76
CA PRO A 23 23.37 -3.34 14.00
C PRO A 23 22.17 -3.54 14.91
N ALA A 24 20.99 -3.15 14.44
CA ALA A 24 19.73 -3.36 15.13
C ALA A 24 19.63 -4.82 15.61
N ALA A 25 19.17 -5.00 16.85
CA ALA A 25 19.05 -6.29 17.48
C ALA A 25 18.41 -7.30 16.52
N SER A 26 19.09 -8.42 16.29
CA SER A 26 18.56 -9.54 15.50
C SER A 26 17.21 -9.96 16.08
N ASN A 27 16.20 -10.14 15.23
CA ASN A 27 14.92 -10.72 15.65
C ASN A 27 15.19 -12.01 16.42
N PRO A 28 14.60 -12.21 17.61
CA PRO A 28 14.78 -13.43 18.38
C PRO A 28 14.36 -14.65 17.55
N SER A 29 15.03 -15.78 17.74
CA SER A 29 14.65 -17.02 17.04
C SER A 29 13.18 -17.36 17.33
N PRO A 30 12.44 -17.99 16.40
CA PRO A 30 11.00 -18.24 16.55
C PRO A 30 10.61 -19.00 17.83
N SER A 31 11.52 -19.69 18.47
CA SER A 31 11.30 -20.47 19.70
C SER A 31 11.88 -19.83 20.97
N SER A 32 12.36 -18.56 20.91
CA SER A 32 12.93 -17.92 22.09
C SER A 32 11.87 -17.59 23.13
N ALA A 33 12.20 -17.81 24.42
CA ALA A 33 11.39 -17.34 25.53
C ALA A 33 11.35 -15.80 25.52
N VAL A 34 10.13 -15.23 25.65
CA VAL A 34 9.91 -13.78 25.69
C VAL A 34 9.38 -13.32 27.04
N ALA A 35 8.80 -14.21 27.84
CA ALA A 35 8.37 -13.96 29.21
C ALA A 35 8.20 -15.26 29.99
N GLU A 36 8.23 -15.15 31.34
CA GLU A 36 7.85 -16.23 32.26
C GLU A 36 6.79 -15.70 33.23
N VAL A 37 5.72 -16.45 33.42
CA VAL A 37 4.63 -16.13 34.34
C VAL A 37 4.29 -17.36 35.16
N ASP A 38 4.54 -17.31 36.46
CA ASP A 38 4.25 -18.39 37.40
C ASP A 38 4.77 -19.78 36.92
N GLY A 39 6.01 -19.80 36.42
CA GLY A 39 6.66 -21.02 35.93
C GLY A 39 6.24 -21.46 34.51
N ARG A 40 5.34 -20.69 33.84
CA ARG A 40 4.98 -20.92 32.45
C ARG A 40 5.78 -20.01 31.54
N THR A 41 6.55 -20.59 30.63
CA THR A 41 7.29 -19.84 29.62
C THR A 41 6.35 -19.44 28.46
N LEU A 42 6.35 -18.16 28.11
CA LEU A 42 5.76 -17.65 26.88
C LEU A 42 6.85 -17.48 25.84
N THR A 43 6.61 -17.99 24.65
CA THR A 43 7.56 -17.92 23.54
C THR A 43 7.21 -16.82 22.55
N SER A 44 8.14 -16.48 21.65
CA SER A 44 7.86 -15.58 20.53
C SER A 44 6.76 -16.14 19.62
N ILE A 45 6.62 -17.47 19.51
CA ILE A 45 5.50 -18.11 18.79
C ILE A 45 4.17 -17.82 19.49
N ASP A 46 4.10 -17.93 20.82
CA ASP A 46 2.88 -17.58 21.57
C ASP A 46 2.49 -16.12 21.36
N LEU A 47 3.46 -15.22 21.37
CA LEU A 47 3.25 -13.79 21.12
C LEU A 47 2.70 -13.57 19.70
N GLU A 48 3.33 -14.16 18.69
CA GLU A 48 2.86 -14.06 17.30
C GLU A 48 1.44 -14.60 17.12
N GLN A 49 1.14 -15.76 17.68
CA GLN A 49 -0.18 -16.38 17.52
C GLN A 49 -1.30 -15.62 18.25
N ARG A 50 -1.01 -15.12 19.47
CA ARG A 50 -2.03 -14.47 20.31
C ARG A 50 -2.19 -12.98 20.06
N LYS A 51 -1.16 -12.32 19.50
CA LYS A 51 -1.09 -10.87 19.28
C LYS A 51 -0.76 -10.53 17.83
N SER A 52 -1.00 -11.45 16.90
CA SER A 52 -0.69 -11.31 15.47
C SER A 52 -1.18 -9.99 14.87
N GLY A 53 -2.40 -9.54 15.20
CA GLY A 53 -2.96 -8.30 14.69
C GLY A 53 -2.16 -7.06 15.10
N SER A 54 -1.88 -6.92 16.40
CA SER A 54 -1.09 -5.78 16.90
C SER A 54 0.32 -5.76 16.31
N LEU A 55 0.93 -6.94 16.14
CA LEU A 55 2.25 -7.07 15.54
C LEU A 55 2.22 -6.79 14.04
N LEU A 56 1.19 -7.23 13.31
CA LEU A 56 1.02 -6.94 11.90
C LEU A 56 0.92 -5.42 11.67
N GLN A 57 0.09 -4.73 12.46
CA GLN A 57 -0.07 -3.27 12.33
C GLN A 57 1.23 -2.51 12.67
N ALA A 58 1.93 -2.89 13.74
CA ALA A 58 3.22 -2.29 14.09
C ALA A 58 4.27 -2.49 12.99
N ARG A 59 4.36 -3.68 12.41
CA ARG A 59 5.25 -3.98 11.28
C ARG A 59 4.86 -3.20 10.03
N TYR A 60 3.57 -3.04 9.79
CA TYR A 60 3.10 -2.25 8.65
C TYR A 60 3.42 -0.76 8.81
N GLN A 61 3.26 -0.19 10.00
CA GLN A 61 3.66 1.19 10.29
C GLN A 61 5.18 1.38 10.11
N TYR A 62 5.99 0.43 10.56
CA TYR A 62 7.42 0.45 10.33
C TYR A 62 7.77 0.37 8.84
N TYR A 63 7.15 -0.56 8.12
CA TYR A 63 7.29 -0.70 6.67
C TYR A 63 6.94 0.61 5.93
N THR A 64 5.82 1.26 6.27
CA THR A 64 5.42 2.51 5.61
C THR A 64 6.42 3.63 5.85
N SER A 65 7.02 3.69 7.05
CA SER A 65 8.09 4.64 7.35
C SER A 65 9.36 4.35 6.57
N GLN A 66 9.76 3.07 6.49
CA GLN A 66 10.89 2.63 5.67
C GLN A 66 10.65 2.90 4.18
N ARG A 67 9.43 2.61 3.68
CA ARG A 67 9.07 2.83 2.29
C ARG A 67 9.14 4.32 1.92
N LYS A 68 8.62 5.21 2.77
CA LYS A 68 8.71 6.65 2.57
C LYS A 68 10.17 7.12 2.49
N ALA A 69 11.02 6.67 3.39
CA ALA A 69 12.44 7.02 3.38
C ALA A 69 13.15 6.46 2.12
N LEU A 70 12.81 5.23 1.72
CA LEU A 70 13.35 4.62 0.51
C LEU A 70 12.91 5.37 -0.75
N ASP A 71 11.66 5.79 -0.86
CA ASP A 71 11.17 6.56 -2.00
C ASP A 71 11.90 7.90 -2.13
N GLN A 72 12.20 8.59 -1.00
CA GLN A 72 13.02 9.80 -0.99
C GLN A 72 14.44 9.51 -1.48
N LEU A 73 15.08 8.46 -0.98
CA LEU A 73 16.42 8.06 -1.41
C LEU A 73 16.47 7.70 -2.91
N VAL A 74 15.44 7.01 -3.42
CA VAL A 74 15.32 6.70 -4.85
C VAL A 74 15.19 7.97 -5.68
N ASP A 75 14.42 8.95 -5.22
CA ASP A 75 14.26 10.24 -5.91
C ASP A 75 15.57 11.04 -5.95
N GLU A 76 16.31 11.04 -4.85
CA GLU A 76 17.65 11.65 -4.76
C GLU A 76 18.63 10.98 -5.71
N GLU A 77 18.66 9.66 -5.74
CA GLU A 77 19.53 8.89 -6.63
C GLU A 77 19.19 9.10 -8.11
N LEU A 78 17.91 9.13 -8.47
CA LEU A 78 17.48 9.41 -9.85
C LEU A 78 17.90 10.81 -10.31
N LEU A 79 17.79 11.80 -9.43
CA LEU A 79 18.27 13.16 -9.71
C LEU A 79 19.79 13.20 -9.86
N ALA A 80 20.52 12.53 -8.97
CA ALA A 80 21.97 12.46 -9.02
C ALA A 80 22.44 11.80 -10.33
N LEU A 81 21.89 10.66 -10.71
CA LEU A 81 22.20 9.97 -11.97
C LEU A 81 21.86 10.80 -13.21
N ALA A 82 20.74 11.56 -13.16
CA ALA A 82 20.37 12.46 -14.25
C ALA A 82 21.31 13.66 -14.37
N ALA A 83 21.83 14.17 -13.27
CA ALA A 83 22.79 15.26 -13.20
C ALA A 83 24.19 14.82 -13.67
N GLU A 84 24.65 13.65 -13.21
CA GLU A 84 25.94 13.06 -13.61
C GLU A 84 26.06 12.90 -15.13
N ARG A 85 24.98 12.42 -15.79
CA ARG A 85 24.94 12.30 -17.26
C ARG A 85 25.15 13.60 -18.01
N GLN A 86 25.00 14.76 -17.35
CA GLN A 86 25.16 16.10 -17.91
C GLN A 86 26.35 16.85 -17.28
N HIS A 87 27.15 16.18 -16.45
CA HIS A 87 28.27 16.77 -15.70
C HIS A 87 27.83 17.97 -14.84
N LEU A 88 26.66 17.84 -14.19
CA LEU A 88 26.06 18.85 -13.32
C LEU A 88 25.86 18.27 -11.90
N THR A 89 25.67 19.15 -10.94
CA THR A 89 25.06 18.78 -9.67
C THR A 89 23.55 18.64 -9.80
N ALA A 90 22.89 17.97 -8.87
CA ALA A 90 21.42 17.85 -8.87
C ALA A 90 20.73 19.23 -8.85
N GLU A 91 21.29 20.18 -8.08
CA GLU A 91 20.78 21.54 -7.99
C GLU A 91 20.92 22.31 -9.30
N GLU A 92 22.10 22.27 -9.93
CA GLU A 92 22.34 22.87 -11.25
C GLU A 92 21.43 22.27 -12.32
N LEU A 93 21.15 20.96 -12.26
CA LEU A 93 20.21 20.31 -13.17
C LEU A 93 18.80 20.85 -12.98
N LEU A 94 18.33 20.96 -11.72
CA LEU A 94 17.01 21.50 -11.42
C LEU A 94 16.88 22.96 -11.84
N GLU A 95 17.86 23.80 -11.57
CA GLU A 95 17.86 25.21 -12.00
C GLU A 95 17.82 25.33 -13.52
N LYS A 96 18.63 24.57 -14.24
CA LYS A 96 18.74 24.67 -15.71
C LYS A 96 17.52 24.06 -16.44
N LYS A 97 16.95 22.96 -15.94
CA LYS A 97 15.90 22.21 -16.66
C LYS A 97 14.50 22.40 -16.11
N VAL A 98 14.36 22.61 -14.81
CA VAL A 98 13.08 22.53 -14.14
C VAL A 98 12.59 23.92 -13.71
N TYR A 99 13.49 24.72 -13.13
CA TYR A 99 13.07 26.00 -12.52
C TYR A 99 13.17 27.19 -13.46
N LYS A 100 13.96 27.13 -14.54
CA LYS A 100 14.18 28.26 -15.47
C LYS A 100 12.91 28.85 -16.08
N ASP A 101 11.86 28.02 -16.28
CA ASP A 101 10.62 28.43 -16.92
C ASP A 101 9.49 28.74 -15.90
N ILE A 102 9.80 28.65 -14.59
CA ILE A 102 8.85 28.97 -13.54
C ILE A 102 8.71 30.49 -13.44
N LYS A 103 7.50 30.97 -13.75
CA LYS A 103 7.17 32.40 -13.64
C LYS A 103 6.75 32.74 -12.22
N ASP A 104 7.11 33.94 -11.78
CA ASP A 104 6.57 34.51 -10.55
C ASP A 104 5.04 34.64 -10.61
N PRO A 105 4.34 34.55 -9.49
CA PRO A 105 2.93 34.85 -9.43
C PRO A 105 2.70 36.33 -9.74
N THR A 106 1.59 36.61 -10.42
CA THR A 106 1.12 38.02 -10.59
C THR A 106 0.61 38.58 -9.27
N GLU A 107 0.52 39.89 -9.15
CA GLU A 107 0.00 40.54 -7.93
C GLU A 107 -1.42 40.06 -7.59
N ASP A 108 -2.28 39.90 -8.60
CA ASP A 108 -3.63 39.35 -8.41
C ASP A 108 -3.59 37.92 -7.84
N GLN A 109 -2.66 37.09 -8.30
CA GLN A 109 -2.50 35.73 -7.76
C GLN A 109 -2.01 35.72 -6.31
N LEU A 110 -1.14 36.65 -5.93
CA LEU A 110 -0.69 36.84 -4.55
C LEU A 110 -1.87 37.24 -3.66
N GLN A 111 -2.69 38.18 -4.13
CA GLN A 111 -3.83 38.67 -3.39
C GLN A 111 -4.91 37.62 -3.22
N VAL A 112 -5.26 36.87 -4.27
CA VAL A 112 -6.20 35.74 -4.21
C VAL A 112 -5.70 34.66 -3.23
N TYR A 113 -4.40 34.37 -3.24
CA TYR A 113 -3.82 33.41 -2.29
C TYR A 113 -3.95 33.91 -0.85
N TYR A 114 -3.62 35.20 -0.61
CA TYR A 114 -3.74 35.83 0.71
C TYR A 114 -5.20 35.83 1.22
N GLU A 115 -6.18 36.12 0.35
CA GLU A 115 -7.62 36.08 0.71
C GLU A 115 -8.09 34.69 1.16
N GLY A 116 -7.43 33.63 0.71
CA GLY A 116 -7.67 32.25 1.16
C GLY A 116 -6.90 31.87 2.43
N MET A 117 -6.03 32.74 2.94
CA MET A 117 -5.28 32.50 4.18
C MET A 117 -6.04 33.07 5.39
N GLU A 118 -6.08 32.31 6.48
CA GLU A 118 -6.49 32.84 7.79
C GLU A 118 -5.35 33.68 8.39
N SER A 119 -5.22 34.93 7.96
CA SER A 119 -4.18 35.84 8.45
C SER A 119 -4.79 37.06 9.14
N ASN A 120 -4.27 37.42 10.31
CA ASN A 120 -4.61 38.67 11.01
C ASN A 120 -3.70 39.84 10.62
N GLU A 121 -2.68 39.61 9.80
CA GLU A 121 -1.75 40.65 9.32
C GLU A 121 -2.23 41.20 7.97
N PRO A 122 -2.13 42.52 7.73
CA PRO A 122 -2.56 43.11 6.46
C PRO A 122 -1.67 42.63 5.30
N TYR A 123 -2.25 42.47 4.09
CA TYR A 123 -1.55 41.97 2.91
C TYR A 123 -0.17 42.59 2.66
N PRO A 124 0.04 43.91 2.75
CA PRO A 124 1.36 44.53 2.51
C PRO A 124 2.45 44.00 3.47
N ALA A 125 2.08 43.62 4.67
CA ALA A 125 3.04 43.11 5.67
C ALA A 125 3.46 41.65 5.41
N VAL A 126 2.63 40.86 4.69
CA VAL A 126 2.87 39.44 4.43
C VAL A 126 3.20 39.13 2.97
N ARG A 127 3.08 40.12 2.08
CA ARG A 127 3.21 39.96 0.62
C ARG A 127 4.45 39.19 0.20
N ASP A 128 5.61 39.55 0.72
CA ASP A 128 6.87 38.90 0.33
C ASP A 128 6.97 37.47 0.87
N ARG A 129 6.38 37.19 2.04
CA ARG A 129 6.25 35.81 2.54
C ARG A 129 5.33 34.96 1.67
N VAL A 130 4.21 35.54 1.22
CA VAL A 130 3.27 34.89 0.27
C VAL A 130 3.96 34.62 -1.06
N LEU A 131 4.70 35.60 -1.59
CA LEU A 131 5.47 35.45 -2.83
C LEU A 131 6.47 34.29 -2.74
N GLU A 132 7.29 34.25 -1.68
CA GLU A 132 8.28 33.20 -1.52
C GLU A 132 7.63 31.83 -1.32
N HIS A 133 6.59 31.76 -0.53
CA HIS A 133 5.83 30.51 -0.36
C HIS A 133 5.24 29.97 -1.67
N ILE A 134 4.67 30.84 -2.52
CA ILE A 134 4.15 30.41 -3.84
C ILE A 134 5.29 29.98 -4.77
N ARG A 135 6.46 30.63 -4.69
CA ARG A 135 7.66 30.21 -5.43
C ARG A 135 8.08 28.79 -5.03
N GLU A 136 8.18 28.53 -3.74
CA GLU A 136 8.50 27.20 -3.20
C GLU A 136 7.48 26.17 -3.68
N LEU A 137 6.18 26.41 -3.54
CA LEU A 137 5.13 25.51 -4.03
C LEU A 137 5.25 25.20 -5.52
N ARG A 138 5.57 26.20 -6.35
CA ARG A 138 5.76 26.01 -7.80
C ARG A 138 7.02 25.20 -8.10
N ARG A 139 8.12 25.43 -7.38
CA ARG A 139 9.36 24.67 -7.49
C ARG A 139 9.16 23.22 -7.07
N ASP A 140 8.50 22.97 -5.94
CA ASP A 140 8.20 21.62 -5.47
C ASP A 140 7.32 20.85 -6.46
N LYS A 141 6.29 21.51 -6.99
CA LYS A 141 5.42 20.89 -8.01
C LYS A 141 6.19 20.56 -9.29
N ALA A 142 7.05 21.43 -9.74
CA ALA A 142 7.85 21.21 -10.95
C ALA A 142 8.91 20.11 -10.71
N ARG A 143 9.57 20.11 -9.54
CA ARG A 143 10.50 19.06 -9.12
C ARG A 143 9.81 17.70 -9.06
N ALA A 144 8.65 17.63 -8.43
CA ALA A 144 7.87 16.38 -8.33
C ALA A 144 7.48 15.85 -9.73
N ALA A 145 7.07 16.73 -10.65
CA ALA A 145 6.76 16.35 -12.02
C ALA A 145 7.99 15.79 -12.75
N TYR A 146 9.15 16.42 -12.60
CA TYR A 146 10.41 15.95 -13.20
C TYR A 146 10.87 14.61 -12.61
N ILE A 147 10.77 14.43 -11.28
CA ILE A 147 11.07 13.15 -10.63
C ILE A 147 10.14 12.05 -11.14
N LYS A 148 8.85 12.34 -11.30
CA LYS A 148 7.89 11.39 -11.87
C LYS A 148 8.29 10.96 -13.29
N GLU A 149 8.78 11.89 -14.09
CA GLU A 149 9.33 11.58 -15.41
C GLU A 149 10.56 10.68 -15.32
N LEU A 150 11.53 11.00 -14.46
CA LEU A 150 12.73 10.17 -14.23
C LEU A 150 12.36 8.76 -13.78
N ARG A 151 11.42 8.61 -12.84
CA ARG A 151 10.91 7.29 -12.41
C ARG A 151 10.33 6.49 -13.56
N SER A 152 9.57 7.14 -14.46
CA SER A 152 8.95 6.47 -15.62
C SER A 152 9.96 5.97 -16.65
N GLN A 153 11.12 6.62 -16.75
CA GLN A 153 12.21 6.26 -17.68
C GLN A 153 13.21 5.27 -17.08
N ALA A 154 13.24 5.15 -15.74
CA ALA A 154 14.19 4.30 -15.04
C ALA A 154 13.74 2.83 -15.02
N ARG A 155 14.69 1.90 -14.96
CA ARG A 155 14.45 0.50 -14.61
C ARG A 155 14.41 0.34 -13.09
N LEU A 156 13.40 0.94 -12.47
CA LEU A 156 13.24 0.91 -11.03
C LEU A 156 12.53 -0.37 -10.57
N ARG A 157 13.08 -1.04 -9.56
CA ARG A 157 12.45 -2.15 -8.86
C ARG A 157 12.63 -1.98 -7.35
N ILE A 158 11.56 -1.79 -6.64
CA ILE A 158 11.55 -1.74 -5.18
C ILE A 158 11.56 -3.19 -4.66
N LEU A 159 12.49 -3.49 -3.76
CA LEU A 159 12.66 -4.83 -3.17
C LEU A 159 12.19 -4.89 -1.72
N LEU A 160 11.89 -3.74 -1.12
CA LEU A 160 11.32 -3.66 0.23
C LEU A 160 9.89 -4.21 0.19
N SER A 161 9.63 -5.27 0.93
CA SER A 161 8.33 -5.94 0.97
C SER A 161 7.56 -5.59 2.25
N PRO A 162 6.23 -5.42 2.17
CA PRO A 162 5.39 -5.23 3.35
C PRO A 162 5.31 -6.50 4.21
N PRO A 163 4.81 -6.41 5.45
CA PRO A 163 4.67 -7.57 6.32
C PRO A 163 3.70 -8.60 5.75
N VAL A 164 3.97 -9.87 6.04
CA VAL A 164 3.16 -11.00 5.57
C VAL A 164 2.26 -11.52 6.68
N ALA A 165 1.01 -11.85 6.34
CA ALA A 165 0.06 -12.54 7.20
C ALA A 165 -0.49 -13.79 6.52
N GLY A 166 -0.77 -14.82 7.31
CA GLY A 166 -1.52 -16.00 6.84
C GLY A 166 -3.01 -15.68 6.79
N LEU A 167 -3.66 -16.06 5.68
CA LEU A 167 -5.09 -15.87 5.44
C LEU A 167 -5.80 -17.20 5.34
N ASN A 168 -7.01 -17.29 5.89
CA ASN A 168 -7.89 -18.42 5.66
C ASN A 168 -8.84 -18.13 4.50
N LEU A 169 -8.71 -18.84 3.40
CA LEU A 169 -9.57 -18.71 2.21
C LEU A 169 -10.55 -19.87 2.00
N GLU A 170 -10.71 -20.73 3.01
CA GLU A 170 -11.52 -21.95 2.89
C GLU A 170 -12.96 -21.68 2.42
N ASN A 171 -13.56 -20.57 2.86
CA ASN A 171 -14.92 -20.17 2.50
C ASN A 171 -14.96 -18.86 1.69
N ALA A 172 -13.86 -18.45 1.07
CA ALA A 172 -13.81 -17.27 0.25
C ALA A 172 -14.28 -17.57 -1.19
N PHE A 173 -15.01 -16.63 -1.77
CA PHE A 173 -15.28 -16.64 -3.19
C PHE A 173 -14.06 -16.15 -3.95
N VAL A 174 -13.52 -16.98 -4.84
CA VAL A 174 -12.31 -16.68 -5.61
C VAL A 174 -12.65 -16.56 -7.09
N LYS A 175 -12.22 -15.47 -7.71
CA LYS A 175 -12.31 -15.22 -9.16
C LYS A 175 -10.93 -15.37 -9.79
N GLY A 176 -10.86 -16.01 -10.94
CA GLY A 176 -9.61 -16.31 -11.63
C GLY A 176 -9.10 -17.72 -11.40
N SER A 177 -7.87 -17.99 -11.85
CA SER A 177 -7.26 -19.33 -11.78
C SER A 177 -6.88 -19.70 -10.35
N LYS A 178 -7.13 -20.97 -9.98
CA LYS A 178 -6.63 -21.54 -8.71
C LYS A 178 -5.10 -21.68 -8.69
N ASP A 179 -4.49 -21.76 -9.89
CA ASP A 179 -3.04 -21.89 -10.07
C ASP A 179 -2.38 -20.52 -10.33
N ALA A 180 -3.09 -19.42 -10.09
CA ALA A 180 -2.55 -18.09 -10.25
C ALA A 180 -1.30 -17.90 -9.38
N SER A 181 -0.24 -17.34 -9.95
CA SER A 181 1.01 -17.05 -9.23
C SER A 181 0.87 -15.93 -8.21
N VAL A 182 -0.14 -15.07 -8.38
CA VAL A 182 -0.45 -13.97 -7.47
C VAL A 182 -1.90 -14.08 -7.01
N GLN A 183 -2.09 -14.01 -5.69
CA GLN A 183 -3.40 -13.97 -5.07
C GLN A 183 -3.61 -12.61 -4.41
N LEU A 184 -4.61 -11.88 -4.88
CA LEU A 184 -5.10 -10.64 -4.27
C LEU A 184 -6.29 -10.97 -3.39
N VAL A 185 -6.22 -10.62 -2.12
CA VAL A 185 -7.34 -10.73 -1.17
C VAL A 185 -7.72 -9.35 -0.69
N GLU A 186 -9.00 -9.02 -0.75
CA GLU A 186 -9.54 -7.77 -0.26
C GLU A 186 -10.51 -8.04 0.90
N PHE A 187 -10.29 -7.41 2.04
CA PHE A 187 -11.28 -7.25 3.09
C PHE A 187 -12.03 -5.96 2.83
N ALA A 188 -13.32 -6.05 2.56
CA ALA A 188 -14.08 -4.94 2.06
C ALA A 188 -15.54 -4.92 2.55
N ASP A 189 -16.18 -3.81 2.25
CA ASP A 189 -17.53 -3.47 2.71
C ASP A 189 -18.29 -2.85 1.54
N TYR A 190 -19.46 -3.40 1.21
CA TYR A 190 -20.28 -2.95 0.08
C TYR A 190 -20.82 -1.52 0.21
N GLU A 191 -20.90 -0.99 1.42
CA GLU A 191 -21.32 0.40 1.67
C GLU A 191 -20.15 1.38 1.73
N CYS A 192 -18.90 0.89 1.77
CA CYS A 192 -17.71 1.71 1.86
C CYS A 192 -17.40 2.42 0.52
N PRO A 193 -17.32 3.78 0.50
CA PRO A 193 -17.06 4.52 -0.73
C PRO A 193 -15.64 4.25 -1.30
N TYR A 194 -14.67 3.93 -0.46
CA TYR A 194 -13.30 3.61 -0.90
C TYR A 194 -13.24 2.22 -1.56
N CYS A 195 -13.96 1.22 -1.04
CA CYS A 195 -14.08 -0.09 -1.69
C CYS A 195 -14.73 0.04 -3.05
N GLN A 196 -15.75 0.89 -3.17
CA GLN A 196 -16.41 1.15 -4.44
C GLN A 196 -15.47 1.80 -5.47
N GLN A 197 -14.60 2.73 -5.05
CA GLN A 197 -13.62 3.36 -5.93
C GLN A 197 -12.55 2.38 -6.41
N VAL A 198 -12.20 1.39 -5.61
CA VAL A 198 -11.15 0.43 -5.92
C VAL A 198 -11.65 -0.74 -6.78
N ASN A 199 -12.93 -1.11 -6.68
CA ASN A 199 -13.48 -2.25 -7.41
C ASN A 199 -13.19 -2.22 -8.93
N PRO A 200 -13.40 -1.11 -9.69
CA PRO A 200 -13.03 -1.06 -11.11
C PRO A 200 -11.52 -1.18 -11.36
N LEU A 201 -10.68 -0.79 -10.39
CA LEU A 201 -9.23 -0.96 -10.51
C LEU A 201 -8.83 -2.43 -10.39
N ILE A 202 -9.49 -3.18 -9.51
CA ILE A 202 -9.30 -4.63 -9.36
C ILE A 202 -9.75 -5.36 -10.61
N GLN A 203 -10.90 -5.00 -11.19
CA GLN A 203 -11.36 -5.57 -12.46
C GLN A 203 -10.34 -5.36 -13.57
N LYS A 204 -9.80 -4.15 -13.69
CA LYS A 204 -8.75 -3.83 -14.66
C LYS A 204 -7.46 -4.65 -14.42
N LEU A 205 -7.07 -4.89 -13.16
CA LEU A 205 -5.95 -5.78 -12.84
C LEU A 205 -6.23 -7.21 -13.31
N GLN A 206 -7.41 -7.73 -13.04
CA GLN A 206 -7.79 -9.07 -13.48
C GLN A 206 -7.76 -9.22 -15.01
N GLU A 207 -8.19 -8.19 -15.75
CA GLU A 207 -8.08 -8.15 -17.20
C GLU A 207 -6.62 -8.12 -17.68
N GLU A 208 -5.77 -7.31 -17.04
CA GLU A 208 -4.35 -7.17 -17.43
C GLU A 208 -3.54 -8.43 -17.14
N TYR A 209 -3.75 -9.08 -15.98
CA TYR A 209 -2.94 -10.21 -15.55
C TYR A 209 -3.53 -11.58 -15.91
N GLY A 210 -4.83 -11.65 -16.22
CA GLY A 210 -5.52 -12.88 -16.62
C GLY A 210 -5.30 -14.01 -15.61
N ASP A 211 -4.90 -15.18 -16.09
CA ASP A 211 -4.69 -16.39 -15.27
C ASP A 211 -3.55 -16.28 -14.24
N LYS A 212 -2.77 -15.21 -14.27
CA LYS A 212 -1.69 -14.99 -13.32
C LYS A 212 -2.18 -14.39 -12.00
N LEU A 213 -3.38 -13.82 -11.98
CA LEU A 213 -3.98 -13.16 -10.83
C LEU A 213 -5.30 -13.84 -10.44
N SER A 214 -5.39 -14.32 -9.21
CA SER A 214 -6.66 -14.66 -8.57
C SER A 214 -7.07 -13.56 -7.60
N PHE A 215 -8.38 -13.35 -7.46
CA PHE A 215 -8.96 -12.37 -6.54
C PHE A 215 -9.93 -13.06 -5.59
N ALA A 216 -9.76 -12.81 -4.30
CA ALA A 216 -10.66 -13.26 -3.25
C ALA A 216 -11.22 -12.06 -2.48
N TYR A 217 -12.52 -12.07 -2.26
CA TYR A 217 -13.22 -11.08 -1.47
C TYR A 217 -13.59 -11.64 -0.10
N LYS A 218 -13.33 -10.87 0.96
CA LYS A 218 -13.67 -11.19 2.33
C LYS A 218 -14.52 -10.08 2.93
N ASP A 219 -15.63 -10.49 3.55
CA ASP A 219 -16.59 -9.55 4.10
C ASP A 219 -16.07 -8.89 5.38
N PHE A 220 -16.02 -7.56 5.38
CA PHE A 220 -15.61 -6.78 6.55
C PHE A 220 -16.57 -5.61 6.79
N PRO A 221 -17.87 -5.90 7.10
CA PRO A 221 -18.86 -4.88 7.32
C PRO A 221 -18.48 -3.99 8.52
N LEU A 222 -18.38 -2.67 8.29
CA LEU A 222 -18.00 -1.71 9.30
C LEU A 222 -19.21 -1.32 10.18
N PRO A 223 -19.02 -1.06 11.48
CA PRO A 223 -20.14 -0.75 12.39
C PRO A 223 -20.98 0.47 12.01
N MET A 224 -20.40 1.44 11.27
CA MET A 224 -21.09 2.63 10.78
C MET A 224 -21.93 2.38 9.52
N HIS A 225 -21.76 1.25 8.86
CA HIS A 225 -22.40 0.88 7.60
C HIS A 225 -23.53 -0.12 7.87
N HIS A 226 -24.75 0.39 8.11
CA HIS A 226 -25.86 -0.41 8.62
C HIS A 226 -26.42 -1.45 7.64
N ARG A 227 -26.22 -1.27 6.33
CA ARG A 227 -26.69 -2.18 5.26
C ARG A 227 -25.66 -3.20 4.83
N SER A 228 -24.39 -2.96 5.17
CA SER A 228 -23.27 -3.72 4.69
C SER A 228 -23.33 -5.20 5.07
N GLN A 229 -23.72 -5.53 6.31
CA GLN A 229 -23.89 -6.90 6.77
C GLN A 229 -24.88 -7.67 5.88
N LYS A 230 -26.07 -7.09 5.61
CA LYS A 230 -27.08 -7.74 4.76
C LYS A 230 -26.70 -7.78 3.29
N ALA A 231 -25.97 -6.79 2.79
CA ALA A 231 -25.42 -6.82 1.44
C ALA A 231 -24.40 -7.97 1.26
N ALA A 232 -23.53 -8.19 2.25
CA ALA A 232 -22.59 -9.30 2.27
C ALA A 232 -23.29 -10.67 2.29
N GLU A 233 -24.29 -10.84 3.17
CA GLU A 233 -25.13 -12.05 3.22
C GLU A 233 -25.83 -12.30 1.88
N ALA A 234 -26.34 -11.25 1.23
CA ALA A 234 -27.01 -11.34 -0.06
C ALA A 234 -26.07 -11.81 -1.19
N ALA A 235 -24.84 -11.26 -1.23
CA ALA A 235 -23.84 -11.72 -2.20
C ALA A 235 -23.52 -13.23 -2.02
N ARG A 236 -23.37 -13.68 -0.78
CA ARG A 236 -23.15 -15.10 -0.47
C ARG A 236 -24.36 -15.96 -0.81
N CYS A 237 -25.59 -15.51 -0.54
CA CYS A 237 -26.81 -16.22 -0.98
C CYS A 237 -26.91 -16.34 -2.49
N ALA A 238 -26.47 -15.32 -3.25
CA ALA A 238 -26.34 -15.43 -4.70
C ALA A 238 -25.22 -16.43 -5.10
N GLY A 239 -24.17 -16.49 -4.31
CA GLY A 239 -23.07 -17.46 -4.47
C GLY A 239 -23.51 -18.91 -4.34
N GLU A 240 -24.48 -19.24 -3.48
CA GLU A 240 -25.10 -20.58 -3.39
C GLU A 240 -25.82 -21.00 -4.69
N GLN A 241 -26.10 -20.03 -5.56
CA GLN A 241 -26.69 -20.25 -6.89
C GLN A 241 -25.70 -20.02 -8.04
N GLY A 242 -24.38 -19.91 -7.72
CA GLY A 242 -23.32 -19.75 -8.70
C GLY A 242 -23.20 -18.34 -9.30
N LYS A 243 -23.79 -17.32 -8.63
CA LYS A 243 -23.86 -15.93 -9.11
C LYS A 243 -23.23 -14.92 -8.17
N TYR A 244 -22.23 -15.33 -7.37
CA TYR A 244 -21.58 -14.46 -6.41
C TYR A 244 -20.99 -13.21 -7.07
N TRP A 245 -20.19 -13.36 -8.11
CA TRP A 245 -19.46 -12.25 -8.70
C TRP A 245 -20.35 -11.30 -9.48
N GLU A 246 -21.36 -11.81 -10.19
CA GLU A 246 -22.34 -10.96 -10.87
C GLU A 246 -23.15 -10.14 -9.84
N TYR A 247 -23.47 -10.74 -8.68
CA TYR A 247 -24.19 -10.07 -7.62
C TYR A 247 -23.30 -9.05 -6.89
N HIS A 248 -22.06 -9.41 -6.61
CA HIS A 248 -21.02 -8.53 -6.08
C HIS A 248 -20.88 -7.25 -6.93
N ASP A 249 -20.76 -7.40 -8.23
CA ASP A 249 -20.64 -6.28 -9.15
C ASP A 249 -21.88 -5.39 -9.11
N VAL A 250 -23.09 -5.98 -9.09
CA VAL A 250 -24.35 -5.23 -8.97
C VAL A 250 -24.41 -4.40 -7.68
N LEU A 251 -23.96 -4.94 -6.54
CA LEU A 251 -23.95 -4.19 -5.26
C LEU A 251 -23.10 -2.93 -5.35
N TYR A 252 -21.89 -3.04 -5.92
CA TYR A 252 -21.00 -1.88 -6.05
C TYR A 252 -21.47 -0.86 -7.10
N TYR A 253 -22.07 -1.31 -8.22
CA TYR A 253 -22.55 -0.38 -9.25
C TYR A 253 -23.85 0.31 -8.86
N SER A 254 -24.81 -0.42 -8.29
CA SER A 254 -26.14 0.13 -7.98
C SER A 254 -26.16 1.01 -6.73
N ARG A 255 -25.34 0.70 -5.73
CA ARG A 255 -25.36 1.28 -4.37
C ARG A 255 -26.71 1.12 -3.64
N MET A 256 -27.62 0.32 -4.19
CA MET A 256 -28.94 0.07 -3.64
C MET A 256 -28.84 -1.17 -2.76
N LEU A 257 -28.69 -0.96 -1.44
CA LEU A 257 -28.37 -2.01 -0.47
C LEU A 257 -29.50 -2.29 0.54
N ASP A 258 -30.68 -1.68 0.37
CA ASP A 258 -31.83 -1.98 1.20
C ASP A 258 -32.39 -3.36 0.88
N ILE A 259 -33.01 -4.04 1.86
CA ILE A 259 -33.47 -5.44 1.72
C ILE A 259 -34.32 -5.65 0.46
N ASN A 260 -35.20 -4.71 0.14
CA ASN A 260 -36.06 -4.81 -1.04
C ASN A 260 -35.24 -4.70 -2.33
N ASP A 261 -34.20 -3.89 -2.33
CA ASP A 261 -33.33 -3.73 -3.48
C ASP A 261 -32.41 -4.96 -3.67
N LEU A 262 -31.90 -5.53 -2.56
CA LEU A 262 -31.19 -6.81 -2.60
C LEU A 262 -32.02 -7.91 -3.27
N LYS A 263 -33.33 -8.02 -2.92
CA LYS A 263 -34.24 -8.98 -3.56
C LYS A 263 -34.48 -8.67 -5.06
N LYS A 264 -34.59 -7.38 -5.43
CA LYS A 264 -34.67 -6.98 -6.85
C LYS A 264 -33.42 -7.32 -7.65
N HIS A 265 -32.24 -7.16 -7.05
CA HIS A 265 -30.98 -7.57 -7.73
C HIS A 265 -30.96 -9.08 -8.04
N ALA A 266 -31.46 -9.91 -7.13
CA ALA A 266 -31.60 -11.35 -7.37
C ALA A 266 -32.51 -11.64 -8.58
N GLN A 267 -33.64 -10.90 -8.70
CA GLN A 267 -34.58 -10.97 -9.81
C GLN A 267 -33.92 -10.61 -11.15
N VAL A 268 -33.19 -9.46 -11.17
CA VAL A 268 -32.44 -9.00 -12.36
C VAL A 268 -31.42 -10.02 -12.83
N LEU A 269 -30.75 -10.68 -11.89
CA LEU A 269 -29.78 -11.73 -12.17
C LEU A 269 -30.40 -13.09 -12.44
N LYS A 270 -31.73 -13.20 -12.46
CA LYS A 270 -32.48 -14.43 -12.70
C LYS A 270 -32.13 -15.56 -11.72
N LEU A 271 -31.93 -15.22 -10.46
CA LEU A 271 -31.82 -16.19 -9.39
C LEU A 271 -33.19 -16.79 -9.04
N ASP A 272 -33.21 -17.97 -8.40
CA ASP A 272 -34.42 -18.46 -7.74
C ASP A 272 -34.75 -17.52 -6.56
N GLU A 273 -35.76 -16.69 -6.77
CA GLU A 273 -36.19 -15.63 -5.84
C GLU A 273 -36.59 -16.19 -4.49
N ASN A 274 -37.29 -17.31 -4.45
CA ASN A 274 -37.76 -17.93 -3.21
C ASN A 274 -36.57 -18.48 -2.40
N ARG A 275 -35.65 -19.17 -3.06
CA ARG A 275 -34.44 -19.69 -2.44
C ARG A 275 -33.55 -18.55 -1.94
N PHE A 276 -33.39 -17.50 -2.74
CA PHE A 276 -32.62 -16.31 -2.36
C PHE A 276 -33.21 -15.59 -1.16
N ALA A 277 -34.52 -15.27 -1.22
CA ALA A 277 -35.24 -14.59 -0.14
C ALA A 277 -35.16 -15.40 1.15
N LYS A 278 -35.39 -16.71 1.11
CA LYS A 278 -35.25 -17.59 2.27
C LYS A 278 -33.85 -17.53 2.87
N CYS A 279 -32.80 -17.64 2.06
CA CYS A 279 -31.41 -17.56 2.50
C CYS A 279 -31.13 -16.24 3.22
N LEU A 280 -31.56 -15.10 2.62
CA LEU A 280 -31.33 -13.76 3.13
C LEU A 280 -32.13 -13.47 4.41
N ASP A 281 -33.44 -13.82 4.41
CA ASP A 281 -34.36 -13.54 5.54
C ASP A 281 -34.02 -14.39 6.76
N GLU A 282 -33.62 -15.66 6.56
CA GLU A 282 -33.17 -16.56 7.63
C GLU A 282 -31.73 -16.27 8.10
N GLY A 283 -31.00 -15.38 7.43
CA GLY A 283 -29.61 -15.03 7.76
C GLY A 283 -28.66 -16.22 7.62
N LYS A 284 -28.88 -17.10 6.64
CA LYS A 284 -28.11 -18.34 6.48
C LYS A 284 -26.60 -18.10 6.34
N GLU A 285 -26.21 -16.99 5.71
CA GLU A 285 -24.81 -16.62 5.47
C GLU A 285 -24.21 -15.69 6.55
N ALA A 286 -25.00 -15.32 7.58
CA ALA A 286 -24.56 -14.39 8.61
C ALA A 286 -23.31 -14.88 9.37
N GLU A 287 -23.22 -16.18 9.64
CA GLU A 287 -22.05 -16.74 10.35
C GLU A 287 -20.79 -16.77 9.45
N ALA A 288 -20.94 -16.93 8.13
CA ALA A 288 -19.82 -16.85 7.20
C ALA A 288 -19.28 -15.42 7.12
N VAL A 289 -20.15 -14.43 7.02
CA VAL A 289 -19.77 -13.01 7.08
C VAL A 289 -19.08 -12.67 8.39
N LYS A 290 -19.62 -13.18 9.51
CA LYS A 290 -19.03 -12.97 10.85
C LYS A 290 -17.63 -13.56 10.98
N LYS A 291 -17.38 -14.75 10.41
CA LYS A 291 -16.04 -15.36 10.40
C LYS A 291 -15.02 -14.51 9.69
N ASP A 292 -15.35 -13.94 8.54
CA ASP A 292 -14.47 -13.04 7.80
C ASP A 292 -14.20 -11.76 8.61
N LEU A 293 -15.24 -11.18 9.20
CA LEU A 293 -15.13 -10.01 10.07
C LEU A 293 -14.22 -10.28 11.29
N GLU A 294 -14.38 -11.44 11.93
CA GLU A 294 -13.56 -11.82 13.09
C GLU A 294 -12.11 -12.07 12.69
N GLU A 295 -11.85 -12.66 11.52
CA GLU A 295 -10.50 -12.82 10.99
C GLU A 295 -9.83 -11.46 10.77
N GLY A 296 -10.51 -10.52 10.10
CA GLY A 296 -9.99 -9.17 9.89
C GLY A 296 -9.73 -8.43 11.21
N LYS A 297 -10.64 -8.55 12.19
CA LYS A 297 -10.46 -8.00 13.54
C LYS A 297 -9.26 -8.62 14.26
N LYS A 298 -9.09 -9.95 14.18
CA LYS A 298 -7.94 -10.65 14.76
C LYS A 298 -6.62 -10.19 14.15
N MET A 299 -6.61 -9.86 12.86
CA MET A 299 -5.45 -9.26 12.17
C MET A 299 -5.28 -7.78 12.46
N GLY A 300 -6.19 -7.17 13.24
CA GLY A 300 -6.13 -5.75 13.59
C GLY A 300 -6.36 -4.82 12.41
N LEU A 301 -7.14 -5.24 11.40
CA LEU A 301 -7.42 -4.40 10.24
C LEU A 301 -8.16 -3.13 10.68
N PRO A 302 -7.66 -1.93 10.32
CA PRO A 302 -8.21 -0.66 10.81
C PRO A 302 -9.49 -0.24 10.07
N GLY A 303 -9.78 -0.87 8.91
CA GLY A 303 -10.92 -0.51 8.07
C GLY A 303 -10.84 -1.13 6.68
N THR A 304 -11.66 -0.61 5.77
CA THR A 304 -11.80 -1.08 4.39
C THR A 304 -11.50 0.04 3.39
N PRO A 305 -10.91 -0.30 2.21
CA PRO A 305 -10.41 -1.63 1.87
C PRO A 305 -9.08 -1.95 2.57
N SER A 306 -8.85 -3.23 2.89
CA SER A 306 -7.57 -3.77 3.32
C SER A 306 -7.18 -4.91 2.41
N PHE A 307 -5.93 -4.91 1.93
CA PHE A 307 -5.47 -5.83 0.89
C PHE A 307 -4.35 -6.73 1.35
N PHE A 308 -4.29 -7.91 0.72
CA PHE A 308 -3.16 -8.83 0.84
C PHE A 308 -2.82 -9.37 -0.54
N VAL A 309 -1.57 -9.21 -0.96
CA VAL A 309 -1.05 -9.78 -2.21
C VAL A 309 -0.05 -10.88 -1.84
N ASN A 310 -0.39 -12.14 -2.08
CA ASN A 310 0.36 -13.30 -1.58
C ASN A 310 0.64 -13.20 -0.06
N GLY A 311 -0.33 -12.72 0.71
CA GLY A 311 -0.20 -12.50 2.16
C GLY A 311 0.48 -11.19 2.57
N HIS A 312 1.08 -10.44 1.65
CA HIS A 312 1.67 -9.13 1.93
C HIS A 312 0.58 -8.08 2.16
N TYR A 313 0.56 -7.51 3.36
CA TYR A 313 -0.50 -6.60 3.81
C TYR A 313 -0.33 -5.18 3.30
N PHE A 314 -1.45 -4.59 2.86
CA PHE A 314 -1.59 -3.18 2.48
C PHE A 314 -2.91 -2.63 2.98
N HIS A 315 -2.96 -1.33 3.29
CA HIS A 315 -4.16 -0.67 3.77
C HIS A 315 -4.29 0.74 3.21
N GLY A 316 -5.54 1.17 3.00
CA GLY A 316 -5.92 2.51 2.62
C GLY A 316 -6.33 2.65 1.16
N SER A 317 -6.60 3.89 0.74
CA SER A 317 -6.91 4.21 -0.64
C SER A 317 -5.67 3.98 -1.51
N VAL A 318 -5.81 3.10 -2.49
CA VAL A 318 -4.74 2.76 -3.43
C VAL A 318 -5.18 3.14 -4.85
N ASP A 319 -4.26 3.71 -5.61
CA ASP A 319 -4.44 3.92 -7.02
C ASP A 319 -4.04 2.67 -7.84
N TYR A 320 -4.33 2.69 -9.13
CA TYR A 320 -4.02 1.58 -10.01
C TYR A 320 -2.51 1.26 -10.07
N SER A 321 -1.66 2.29 -10.07
CA SER A 321 -0.20 2.11 -10.13
C SER A 321 0.33 1.40 -8.89
N THR A 322 -0.20 1.72 -7.73
CA THR A 322 0.14 1.07 -6.46
C THR A 322 -0.29 -0.39 -6.44
N LEU A 323 -1.55 -0.68 -6.80
CA LEU A 323 -2.04 -2.07 -6.90
C LEU A 323 -1.22 -2.89 -7.90
N LYS A 324 -0.91 -2.29 -9.07
CA LYS A 324 -0.08 -2.93 -10.08
C LYS A 324 1.33 -3.23 -9.59
N GLU A 325 1.98 -2.28 -8.90
CA GLU A 325 3.30 -2.50 -8.31
C GLU A 325 3.30 -3.67 -7.33
N MET A 326 2.27 -3.76 -6.47
CA MET A 326 2.13 -4.86 -5.51
C MET A 326 2.02 -6.22 -6.21
N VAL A 327 1.25 -6.30 -7.27
CA VAL A 327 1.11 -7.53 -8.08
C VAL A 327 2.42 -7.85 -8.80
N ASP A 328 3.05 -6.86 -9.44
CA ASP A 328 4.31 -7.04 -10.18
C ASP A 328 5.46 -7.54 -9.29
N GLN A 329 5.51 -7.10 -8.03
CA GLN A 329 6.51 -7.57 -7.06
C GLN A 329 6.37 -9.05 -6.71
N GLN A 330 5.17 -9.61 -6.84
CA GLN A 330 4.86 -11.00 -6.50
C GLN A 330 4.91 -11.94 -7.71
N LEU A 331 5.00 -11.39 -8.92
CA LEU A 331 5.15 -12.21 -10.11
C LEU A 331 6.53 -12.88 -10.14
N PRO A 332 6.62 -14.14 -10.63
CA PRO A 332 7.89 -14.77 -10.88
C PRO A 332 8.78 -13.90 -11.78
N ALA A 333 10.07 -13.80 -11.44
CA ALA A 333 11.02 -13.07 -12.28
C ALA A 333 10.93 -13.58 -13.73
N ARG A 334 10.78 -12.67 -14.70
CA ARG A 334 10.87 -13.08 -16.11
C ARG A 334 12.22 -13.72 -16.34
N PRO A 335 12.29 -14.92 -16.94
CA PRO A 335 13.55 -15.54 -17.26
C PRO A 335 14.40 -14.56 -18.09
N SER A 336 15.67 -14.45 -17.76
CA SER A 336 16.56 -13.57 -18.51
C SER A 336 16.59 -13.97 -19.99
N PRO A 337 16.82 -13.03 -20.93
CA PRO A 337 16.94 -13.37 -22.35
C PRO A 337 17.95 -14.49 -22.60
N GLN A 338 18.99 -14.58 -21.76
CA GLN A 338 20.01 -15.64 -21.81
C GLN A 338 19.44 -17.00 -21.37
N ALA A 339 18.57 -17.05 -20.36
CA ALA A 339 17.90 -18.29 -19.93
C ALA A 339 16.91 -18.79 -20.99
N VAL A 340 16.21 -17.90 -21.68
CA VAL A 340 15.30 -18.24 -22.77
C VAL A 340 16.09 -18.78 -23.99
N ALA A 341 17.24 -18.17 -24.30
CA ALA A 341 18.10 -18.63 -25.40
C ALA A 341 18.71 -20.01 -25.10
N GLN A 342 19.11 -20.30 -23.85
CA GLN A 342 19.59 -21.61 -23.46
C GLN A 342 18.51 -22.70 -23.50
N ALA A 343 17.29 -22.41 -23.09
CA ALA A 343 16.17 -23.36 -23.17
C ALA A 343 15.74 -23.66 -24.62
N ALA A 344 15.95 -22.73 -25.54
CA ALA A 344 15.68 -22.92 -26.98
C ALA A 344 16.77 -23.73 -27.70
N SER A 345 18.01 -23.75 -27.18
CA SER A 345 19.13 -24.49 -27.76
C SER A 345 19.22 -25.94 -27.29
N THR A 346 18.37 -26.35 -26.32
CA THR A 346 18.34 -27.74 -25.76
C THR A 346 17.17 -28.58 -26.30
N LYS A 347 16.43 -28.09 -27.27
CA LYS A 347 15.42 -28.84 -28.05
C LYS A 347 15.96 -29.09 -29.48
#